data_33e2b6f8eee7a8756fbacaa101777252
#
_entry.id   33e2b6f8eee7a8756fbacaa101777252
#
_cell.length_a   1.000
_cell.length_b   1.000
_cell.length_c   1.000
_cell.angle_alpha   90.00
_cell.angle_beta   90.00
_cell.angle_gamma   90.00
#
_symmetry.space_group_name_H-M   'P 1'
#
loop_
_entity.id
_entity.type
_entity.pdbx_description
1 polymer ?
#
loop_
_entity_poly.entity_id
_entity_poly.type
_entity_poly.pdbx_seq_one_letter_code
_entity_poly.pdbx_strand_id
1 'polypeptide(L)'
;MNTIKQLIDKYCPDGVEYKKLGEIADIGTGSQDRKDAVDNGMYPFYVRSKDVLRIDKYLFDEEAIIIPGEGGIGDIFHYVKGKYGLHQRAYRVHLSDTSILTKYLYYYFSSSFKKFIFNKAVSATVTSIRKPMLEKFEVPVPPIPVQREIVRILDSFTSLEAELEAELEARRKQYEYYRDQLLSFKHLSGEATDEVEWKTIKDVCLSICSGGTPNTQNKDFYNGNIPWLRTQEVDWKDIYKTDVLITEAGLKNSSAKLIPANCVIVAMYGATAAKVAINKIPLTTNQACCNLQIDESICNNRYVYQWLCKNYEVLKAMGEGSQQNLNAKKIKNFPIPIPPLSTQRRIVSILDRFESLVNDITTGLPAEIAARRQQYEYYRDQLLSFKRKS
;
A
#
# COMPACT_ATOMS: atom_id res chain seq x y z
N MET A 1 -24.91 -13.11 -9.80
CA MET A 1 -25.67 -13.36 -8.55
C MET A 1 -26.94 -14.17 -8.74
N ASN A 2 -27.76 -13.95 -9.78
CA ASN A 2 -28.96 -14.79 -9.99
C ASN A 2 -28.63 -16.29 -10.11
N THR A 3 -27.56 -16.66 -10.80
CA THR A 3 -27.16 -18.06 -11.03
C THR A 3 -26.80 -18.79 -9.72
N ILE A 4 -26.00 -18.19 -8.84
CA ILE A 4 -25.62 -18.85 -7.57
C ILE A 4 -26.83 -19.00 -6.63
N LYS A 5 -27.73 -18.01 -6.57
CA LYS A 5 -28.95 -18.11 -5.79
C LYS A 5 -29.83 -19.25 -6.29
N GLN A 6 -30.02 -19.35 -7.61
CA GLN A 6 -30.75 -20.46 -8.23
C GLN A 6 -30.13 -21.83 -7.92
N LEU A 7 -28.77 -21.92 -7.90
CA LEU A 7 -28.08 -23.15 -7.53
C LEU A 7 -28.29 -23.51 -6.06
N ILE A 8 -28.21 -22.52 -5.15
CA ILE A 8 -28.44 -22.74 -3.72
C ILE A 8 -29.90 -23.17 -3.48
N ASP A 9 -30.86 -22.45 -4.05
CA ASP A 9 -32.31 -22.79 -3.93
C ASP A 9 -32.59 -24.20 -4.49
N LYS A 10 -31.95 -24.59 -5.59
CA LYS A 10 -32.12 -25.89 -6.22
C LYS A 10 -31.47 -27.05 -5.47
N TYR A 11 -30.23 -26.86 -4.99
CA TYR A 11 -29.41 -27.94 -4.46
C TYR A 11 -29.28 -27.93 -2.93
N CYS A 12 -29.63 -26.85 -2.26
CA CYS A 12 -29.52 -26.68 -0.81
C CYS A 12 -30.79 -26.07 -0.18
N PRO A 13 -32.03 -26.49 -0.57
CA PRO A 13 -33.25 -25.87 -0.08
C PRO A 13 -33.40 -25.95 1.45
N ASP A 14 -32.92 -27.05 2.05
CA ASP A 14 -32.97 -27.30 3.49
C ASP A 14 -31.67 -26.92 4.23
N GLY A 15 -30.74 -26.24 3.55
CA GLY A 15 -29.40 -25.94 4.06
C GLY A 15 -28.35 -26.96 3.64
N VAL A 16 -27.18 -26.92 4.26
CA VAL A 16 -26.02 -27.77 3.94
C VAL A 16 -25.52 -28.53 5.17
N GLU A 17 -24.91 -29.68 4.95
CA GLU A 17 -24.19 -30.42 5.96
C GLU A 17 -22.88 -29.69 6.33
N TYR A 18 -22.50 -29.79 7.61
CA TYR A 18 -21.22 -29.30 8.09
C TYR A 18 -20.39 -30.49 8.57
N LYS A 19 -19.17 -30.63 8.03
CA LYS A 19 -18.21 -31.65 8.43
C LYS A 19 -17.05 -31.03 9.18
N LYS A 20 -16.50 -31.76 10.16
CA LYS A 20 -15.25 -31.33 10.82
C LYS A 20 -14.07 -31.55 9.88
N LEU A 21 -13.12 -30.63 9.89
CA LEU A 21 -11.95 -30.70 9.03
C LEU A 21 -11.16 -32.00 9.22
N GLY A 22 -11.06 -32.52 10.45
CA GLY A 22 -10.40 -33.79 10.75
C GLY A 22 -11.10 -35.01 10.16
N GLU A 23 -12.36 -34.93 9.72
CA GLU A 23 -13.11 -36.01 9.07
C GLU A 23 -12.90 -36.03 7.54
N ILE A 24 -12.47 -34.90 6.96
CA ILE A 24 -12.43 -34.67 5.51
C ILE A 24 -11.03 -34.41 4.95
N ALA A 25 -10.03 -34.25 5.83
CA ALA A 25 -8.67 -33.87 5.42
C ALA A 25 -7.59 -34.57 6.23
N ASP A 26 -6.50 -34.89 5.57
CA ASP A 26 -5.24 -35.22 6.20
C ASP A 26 -4.49 -33.94 6.58
N ILE A 27 -4.24 -33.77 7.88
CA ILE A 27 -3.60 -32.59 8.45
C ILE A 27 -2.23 -32.97 9.00
N GLY A 28 -1.19 -32.38 8.45
CA GLY A 28 0.19 -32.64 8.86
C GLY A 28 1.06 -31.39 8.82
N THR A 29 2.29 -31.50 9.27
CA THR A 29 3.31 -30.44 9.17
C THR A 29 4.46 -30.88 8.27
N GLY A 30 5.29 -29.94 7.85
CA GLY A 30 6.55 -30.24 7.19
C GLY A 30 7.62 -30.71 8.18
N SER A 31 8.82 -30.93 7.65
CA SER A 31 10.01 -31.30 8.41
C SER A 31 11.21 -30.37 8.16
N GLN A 32 11.05 -29.39 7.25
CA GLN A 32 12.11 -28.48 6.83
C GLN A 32 12.18 -27.25 7.73
N ASP A 33 13.36 -26.62 7.82
CA ASP A 33 13.57 -25.37 8.55
C ASP A 33 13.85 -24.22 7.57
N ARG A 34 13.66 -22.98 8.02
CA ARG A 34 13.87 -21.78 7.18
C ARG A 34 15.28 -21.71 6.60
N LYS A 35 16.29 -22.23 7.30
CA LYS A 35 17.68 -22.31 6.83
C LYS A 35 17.88 -23.19 5.60
N ASP A 36 16.92 -24.08 5.30
CA ASP A 36 16.95 -24.95 4.12
C ASP A 36 16.49 -24.22 2.84
N ALA A 37 16.08 -22.94 2.95
CA ALA A 37 15.72 -22.11 1.81
C ALA A 37 16.95 -21.80 0.94
N VAL A 38 16.75 -21.78 -0.38
CA VAL A 38 17.76 -21.49 -1.40
C VAL A 38 17.21 -20.41 -2.32
N ASP A 39 17.97 -19.32 -2.57
CA ASP A 39 17.50 -18.14 -3.33
C ASP A 39 17.10 -18.58 -4.71
N ASN A 40 17.22 -19.34 -5.45
CA ASN A 40 16.70 -19.75 -6.76
C ASN A 40 16.32 -21.25 -6.80
N GLY A 41 15.88 -21.78 -5.65
CA GLY A 41 15.49 -23.18 -5.54
C GLY A 41 14.39 -23.58 -6.52
N MET A 42 14.28 -24.87 -6.86
CA MET A 42 13.36 -25.35 -7.89
C MET A 42 11.88 -25.30 -7.46
N TYR A 43 11.59 -25.48 -6.16
CA TYR A 43 10.22 -25.63 -5.65
C TYR A 43 9.83 -24.50 -4.72
N PRO A 44 8.54 -24.12 -4.62
CA PRO A 44 8.05 -23.23 -3.60
C PRO A 44 8.24 -23.85 -2.21
N PHE A 45 8.66 -23.03 -1.25
CA PHE A 45 8.85 -23.43 0.14
C PHE A 45 7.98 -22.58 1.06
N TYR A 46 6.96 -23.18 1.63
CA TYR A 46 6.02 -22.51 2.52
C TYR A 46 6.52 -22.54 3.95
N VAL A 47 6.71 -21.36 4.52
CA VAL A 47 7.15 -21.12 5.89
C VAL A 47 6.02 -20.45 6.70
N ARG A 48 6.36 -19.77 7.79
CA ARG A 48 5.37 -19.08 8.67
C ARG A 48 5.00 -17.68 8.22
N SER A 49 5.43 -17.25 7.06
CA SER A 49 5.21 -15.89 6.52
C SER A 49 4.26 -15.91 5.33
N LYS A 50 3.81 -14.70 4.94
CA LYS A 50 3.08 -14.51 3.69
C LYS A 50 3.97 -14.76 2.47
N ASP A 51 5.28 -14.50 2.61
CA ASP A 51 6.23 -14.69 1.53
C ASP A 51 6.56 -16.17 1.35
N VAL A 52 6.53 -16.64 0.12
CA VAL A 52 6.89 -18.00 -0.27
C VAL A 52 8.36 -18.01 -0.66
N LEU A 53 9.15 -18.80 0.06
CA LEU A 53 10.58 -18.98 -0.23
C LEU A 53 10.77 -20.05 -1.32
N ARG A 54 12.02 -20.37 -1.63
CA ARG A 54 12.39 -21.39 -2.60
C ARG A 54 13.26 -22.47 -1.96
N ILE A 55 13.21 -23.69 -2.48
CA ILE A 55 13.96 -24.85 -1.99
C ILE A 55 14.23 -25.83 -3.14
N ASP A 56 15.32 -26.63 -3.05
CA ASP A 56 15.67 -27.61 -4.08
C ASP A 56 15.05 -29.00 -3.87
N LYS A 57 14.51 -29.24 -2.68
CA LYS A 57 13.87 -30.54 -2.35
C LYS A 57 12.43 -30.31 -1.93
N TYR A 58 11.49 -30.95 -2.64
CA TYR A 58 10.09 -30.97 -2.22
C TYR A 58 9.81 -32.08 -1.20
N LEU A 59 8.80 -31.88 -0.36
CA LEU A 59 8.29 -32.89 0.57
C LEU A 59 6.97 -33.50 0.10
N PHE A 60 6.17 -32.71 -0.58
CA PHE A 60 4.82 -33.07 -1.00
C PHE A 60 4.61 -32.77 -2.49
N ASP A 61 3.77 -33.58 -3.14
CA ASP A 61 3.29 -33.38 -4.52
C ASP A 61 1.77 -33.61 -4.52
N GLU A 62 1.00 -32.58 -4.20
CA GLU A 62 -0.43 -32.67 -3.95
C GLU A 62 -1.12 -31.32 -4.11
N GLU A 63 -2.44 -31.28 -3.97
CA GLU A 63 -3.23 -30.08 -3.82
C GLU A 63 -3.59 -29.90 -2.34
N ALA A 64 -3.18 -28.78 -1.73
CA ALA A 64 -3.35 -28.54 -0.30
C ALA A 64 -3.54 -27.06 0.04
N ILE A 65 -3.99 -26.81 1.28
CA ILE A 65 -3.99 -25.49 1.90
C ILE A 65 -2.89 -25.47 2.97
N ILE A 66 -2.06 -24.42 2.93
CA ILE A 66 -1.00 -24.25 3.91
C ILE A 66 -1.38 -23.17 4.90
N ILE A 67 -1.20 -23.46 6.19
CA ILE A 67 -1.58 -22.59 7.31
C ILE A 67 -0.36 -22.46 8.24
N PRO A 68 0.17 -21.24 8.47
CA PRO A 68 1.19 -21.03 9.49
C PRO A 68 0.70 -21.43 10.89
N GLY A 69 1.48 -22.23 11.59
CA GLY A 69 1.16 -22.63 12.97
C GLY A 69 1.42 -21.52 14.00
N GLU A 70 2.23 -20.52 13.65
CA GLU A 70 2.63 -19.39 14.50
C GLU A 70 2.81 -18.16 13.61
N GLY A 71 2.51 -16.95 14.12
CA GLY A 71 2.59 -15.70 13.37
C GLY A 71 1.51 -15.60 12.28
N GLY A 72 0.83 -14.47 12.16
CA GLY A 72 -0.23 -14.27 11.16
C GLY A 72 -1.39 -15.26 11.23
N ILE A 73 -1.73 -15.73 12.45
CA ILE A 73 -2.77 -16.72 12.70
C ILE A 73 -4.13 -16.26 12.19
N GLY A 74 -4.71 -17.03 11.25
CA GLY A 74 -6.00 -16.72 10.65
C GLY A 74 -5.96 -15.60 9.59
N ASP A 75 -4.78 -15.08 9.26
CA ASP A 75 -4.59 -14.05 8.23
C ASP A 75 -3.78 -14.57 7.02
N ILE A 76 -3.02 -15.64 7.20
CA ILE A 76 -2.17 -16.19 6.14
C ILE A 76 -2.64 -17.59 5.77
N PHE A 77 -3.01 -17.77 4.53
CA PHE A 77 -3.37 -19.04 3.91
C PHE A 77 -2.73 -19.08 2.52
N HIS A 78 -2.13 -20.24 2.16
CA HIS A 78 -1.66 -20.47 0.81
C HIS A 78 -2.41 -21.65 0.20
N TYR A 79 -2.82 -21.51 -1.04
CA TYR A 79 -3.29 -22.60 -1.88
C TYR A 79 -2.11 -23.11 -2.71
N VAL A 80 -1.85 -24.40 -2.68
CA VAL A 80 -0.77 -25.02 -3.45
C VAL A 80 -1.30 -26.21 -4.24
N LYS A 81 -0.74 -26.38 -5.45
CA LYS A 81 -0.98 -27.55 -6.30
C LYS A 81 0.34 -27.97 -6.93
N GLY A 82 0.75 -29.21 -6.72
CA GLY A 82 2.01 -29.78 -7.20
C GLY A 82 3.08 -29.86 -6.11
N LYS A 83 4.35 -29.83 -6.52
CA LYS A 83 5.52 -30.06 -5.67
C LYS A 83 5.88 -28.85 -4.82
N TYR A 84 6.05 -29.07 -3.49
CA TYR A 84 6.44 -27.99 -2.58
C TYR A 84 7.20 -28.49 -1.35
N GLY A 85 8.01 -27.62 -0.76
CA GLY A 85 8.60 -27.77 0.56
C GLY A 85 7.71 -27.16 1.64
N LEU A 86 7.79 -27.69 2.86
CA LEU A 86 6.96 -27.21 3.98
C LEU A 86 7.76 -27.18 5.29
N HIS A 87 7.66 -26.04 5.96
CA HIS A 87 8.30 -25.81 7.26
C HIS A 87 7.64 -26.66 8.36
N GLN A 88 8.46 -27.13 9.34
CA GLN A 88 8.00 -27.94 10.46
C GLN A 88 6.92 -27.29 11.35
N ARG A 89 6.73 -25.97 11.29
CA ARG A 89 5.72 -25.21 12.04
C ARG A 89 4.64 -24.61 11.13
N ALA A 90 4.45 -25.17 9.93
CA ALA A 90 3.35 -24.86 9.05
C ALA A 90 2.55 -26.13 8.80
N TYR A 91 1.24 -26.01 8.86
CA TYR A 91 0.33 -27.12 8.60
C TYR A 91 -0.03 -27.17 7.11
N ARG A 92 -0.10 -28.37 6.57
CA ARG A 92 -0.80 -28.68 5.33
C ARG A 92 -2.16 -29.29 5.65
N VAL A 93 -3.15 -28.93 4.86
CA VAL A 93 -4.49 -29.51 4.88
C VAL A 93 -4.74 -30.06 3.48
N HIS A 94 -4.65 -31.37 3.33
CA HIS A 94 -4.91 -32.10 2.09
C HIS A 94 -6.24 -32.82 2.19
N LEU A 95 -7.18 -32.54 1.28
CA LEU A 95 -8.51 -33.15 1.29
C LEU A 95 -8.44 -34.62 0.90
N SER A 96 -8.99 -35.49 1.73
CA SER A 96 -9.25 -36.89 1.43
C SER A 96 -10.68 -37.14 0.91
N ASP A 97 -11.59 -36.21 1.16
CA ASP A 97 -12.98 -36.24 0.74
C ASP A 97 -13.15 -35.53 -0.62
N THR A 98 -13.55 -36.29 -1.64
CA THR A 98 -13.78 -35.75 -3.01
C THR A 98 -15.05 -34.92 -3.16
N SER A 99 -15.90 -34.88 -2.15
CA SER A 99 -17.11 -34.04 -2.15
C SER A 99 -16.82 -32.56 -1.91
N ILE A 100 -15.55 -32.20 -1.64
CA ILE A 100 -15.12 -30.84 -1.36
C ILE A 100 -13.96 -30.45 -2.26
N LEU A 101 -14.06 -29.28 -2.89
CA LEU A 101 -12.97 -28.71 -3.67
C LEU A 101 -11.97 -27.99 -2.74
N THR A 102 -10.68 -28.27 -2.90
CA THR A 102 -9.63 -27.62 -2.08
C THR A 102 -9.67 -26.10 -2.19
N LYS A 103 -9.97 -25.57 -3.38
CA LYS A 103 -10.05 -24.14 -3.60
C LYS A 103 -11.29 -23.49 -2.95
N TYR A 104 -12.41 -24.21 -2.89
CA TYR A 104 -13.57 -23.79 -2.11
C TYR A 104 -13.24 -23.73 -0.61
N LEU A 105 -12.59 -24.77 -0.09
CA LEU A 105 -12.12 -24.81 1.30
C LEU A 105 -11.12 -23.68 1.60
N TYR A 106 -10.21 -23.36 0.68
CA TYR A 106 -9.28 -22.22 0.80
C TYR A 106 -10.02 -20.89 1.01
N TYR A 107 -11.04 -20.62 0.22
CA TYR A 107 -11.86 -19.41 0.39
C TYR A 107 -12.64 -19.42 1.70
N TYR A 108 -13.14 -20.57 2.11
CA TYR A 108 -13.85 -20.70 3.38
C TYR A 108 -12.91 -20.47 4.58
N PHE A 109 -11.68 -20.96 4.54
CA PHE A 109 -10.65 -20.64 5.53
C PHE A 109 -10.43 -19.13 5.63
N SER A 110 -10.21 -18.48 4.53
CA SER A 110 -9.94 -17.03 4.47
C SER A 110 -11.08 -16.18 5.05
N SER A 111 -12.33 -16.65 5.01
CA SER A 111 -13.49 -15.91 5.54
C SER A 111 -13.82 -16.23 6.99
N SER A 112 -13.61 -17.48 7.43
CA SER A 112 -14.27 -17.99 8.63
C SER A 112 -13.30 -18.47 9.72
N PHE A 113 -12.08 -18.88 9.36
CA PHE A 113 -11.17 -19.52 10.30
C PHE A 113 -10.68 -18.58 11.42
N LYS A 114 -10.40 -17.31 11.08
CA LYS A 114 -10.00 -16.32 12.09
C LYS A 114 -11.09 -16.14 13.16
N LYS A 115 -12.34 -15.99 12.74
CA LYS A 115 -13.49 -15.88 13.67
C LYS A 115 -13.61 -17.13 14.56
N PHE A 116 -13.44 -18.32 13.96
CA PHE A 116 -13.49 -19.59 14.71
C PHE A 116 -12.42 -19.69 15.80
N ILE A 117 -11.17 -19.32 15.49
CA ILE A 117 -10.05 -19.38 16.45
C ILE A 117 -10.26 -18.38 17.59
N PHE A 118 -10.63 -17.13 17.29
CA PHE A 118 -10.76 -16.09 18.29
C PHE A 118 -12.03 -16.22 19.15
N ASN A 119 -13.12 -16.76 18.62
CA ASN A 119 -14.34 -17.05 19.40
C ASN A 119 -14.14 -18.13 20.48
N LYS A 120 -13.15 -19.03 20.31
CA LYS A 120 -12.82 -20.06 21.30
C LYS A 120 -11.80 -19.60 22.35
N ALA A 121 -11.14 -18.48 22.13
CA ALA A 121 -10.17 -17.90 23.05
C ALA A 121 -10.85 -16.87 23.96
N VAL A 122 -11.60 -17.31 24.94
CA VAL A 122 -12.08 -16.44 26.04
C VAL A 122 -10.85 -16.00 26.83
N SER A 123 -10.25 -14.85 26.48
CA SER A 123 -9.20 -14.11 27.21
C SER A 123 -7.72 -14.45 26.97
N ALA A 124 -7.29 -15.18 25.95
CA ALA A 124 -5.86 -15.34 25.66
C ALA A 124 -5.52 -14.95 24.23
N THR A 125 -4.43 -14.22 24.03
CA THR A 125 -3.83 -14.02 22.71
C THR A 125 -3.43 -15.37 22.15
N VAL A 126 -4.07 -15.81 21.05
CA VAL A 126 -3.69 -17.07 20.39
C VAL A 126 -2.34 -16.87 19.72
N THR A 127 -1.30 -17.44 20.30
CA THR A 127 0.09 -17.35 19.79
C THR A 127 0.46 -18.48 18.86
N SER A 128 -0.28 -19.61 18.88
CA SER A 128 -0.03 -20.77 18.04
C SER A 128 -1.30 -21.57 17.75
N ILE A 129 -1.37 -22.16 16.54
CA ILE A 129 -2.37 -23.15 16.14
C ILE A 129 -1.82 -24.54 16.44
N ARG A 130 -2.69 -25.45 16.90
CA ARG A 130 -2.39 -26.86 17.08
C ARG A 130 -3.34 -27.74 16.26
N LYS A 131 -2.87 -28.91 15.81
CA LYS A 131 -3.65 -29.83 14.97
C LYS A 131 -5.08 -30.10 15.50
N PRO A 132 -5.34 -30.36 16.80
CA PRO A 132 -6.71 -30.53 17.29
C PRO A 132 -7.63 -29.30 17.15
N MET A 133 -7.06 -28.10 16.99
CA MET A 133 -7.85 -26.89 16.72
C MET A 133 -8.30 -26.88 15.26
N LEU A 134 -7.44 -27.27 14.33
CA LEU A 134 -7.77 -27.43 12.92
C LEU A 134 -8.81 -28.53 12.71
N GLU A 135 -8.62 -29.69 13.32
CA GLU A 135 -9.53 -30.84 13.20
C GLU A 135 -10.98 -30.52 13.62
N LYS A 136 -11.16 -29.59 14.57
CA LYS A 136 -12.49 -29.16 15.07
C LYS A 136 -13.14 -28.06 14.23
N PHE A 137 -12.46 -27.52 13.22
CA PHE A 137 -13.04 -26.51 12.35
C PHE A 137 -14.12 -27.13 11.48
N GLU A 138 -15.34 -26.57 11.54
CA GLU A 138 -16.48 -27.08 10.78
C GLU A 138 -16.57 -26.36 9.43
N VAL A 139 -16.75 -27.13 8.39
CA VAL A 139 -16.80 -26.67 6.98
C VAL A 139 -18.16 -27.01 6.39
N PRO A 140 -18.90 -26.05 5.81
CA PRO A 140 -20.12 -26.35 5.07
C PRO A 140 -19.77 -27.07 3.76
N VAL A 141 -20.54 -28.10 3.44
CA VAL A 141 -20.34 -28.96 2.27
C VAL A 141 -21.52 -28.85 1.30
N PRO A 142 -21.67 -27.72 0.58
CA PRO A 142 -22.67 -27.66 -0.48
C PRO A 142 -22.28 -28.58 -1.64
N PRO A 143 -23.23 -29.01 -2.48
CA PRO A 143 -22.95 -29.83 -3.65
C PRO A 143 -21.91 -29.21 -4.58
N ILE A 144 -21.11 -30.04 -5.25
CA ILE A 144 -19.99 -29.62 -6.14
C ILE A 144 -20.38 -28.52 -7.15
N PRO A 145 -21.55 -28.53 -7.81
CA PRO A 145 -21.93 -27.42 -8.71
C PRO A 145 -21.98 -26.05 -8.02
N VAL A 146 -22.41 -26.00 -6.75
CA VAL A 146 -22.45 -24.77 -5.94
C VAL A 146 -21.03 -24.34 -5.60
N GLN A 147 -20.20 -25.27 -5.13
CA GLN A 147 -18.78 -24.99 -4.81
C GLN A 147 -18.02 -24.47 -6.04
N ARG A 148 -18.21 -25.08 -7.22
CA ARG A 148 -17.57 -24.64 -8.47
C ARG A 148 -17.97 -23.22 -8.84
N GLU A 149 -19.24 -22.87 -8.71
CA GLU A 149 -19.70 -21.53 -9.05
C GLU A 149 -19.19 -20.49 -8.05
N ILE A 150 -19.13 -20.82 -6.75
CA ILE A 150 -18.50 -19.97 -5.74
C ILE A 150 -17.02 -19.73 -6.08
N VAL A 151 -16.27 -20.79 -6.35
CA VAL A 151 -14.85 -20.70 -6.76
C VAL A 151 -14.71 -19.82 -8.00
N ARG A 152 -15.51 -20.06 -9.04
CA ARG A 152 -15.47 -19.25 -10.27
C ARG A 152 -15.69 -17.76 -10.02
N ILE A 153 -16.67 -17.42 -9.18
CA ILE A 153 -16.94 -16.02 -8.82
C ILE A 153 -15.77 -15.42 -8.05
N LEU A 154 -15.30 -16.09 -6.99
CA LEU A 154 -14.21 -15.57 -6.15
C LEU A 154 -12.89 -15.49 -6.90
N ASP A 155 -12.60 -16.45 -7.79
CA ASP A 155 -11.43 -16.40 -8.69
C ASP A 155 -11.47 -15.20 -9.62
N SER A 156 -12.65 -14.84 -10.14
CA SER A 156 -12.76 -13.67 -11.01
C SER A 156 -12.44 -12.36 -10.28
N PHE A 157 -12.78 -12.24 -8.99
CA PHE A 157 -12.41 -11.08 -8.18
C PHE A 157 -10.91 -11.03 -7.88
N THR A 158 -10.31 -12.16 -7.50
CA THR A 158 -8.86 -12.20 -7.20
C THR A 158 -8.01 -11.97 -8.45
N SER A 159 -8.44 -12.45 -9.63
CA SER A 159 -7.78 -12.16 -10.90
C SER A 159 -7.85 -10.67 -11.24
N LEU A 160 -9.04 -10.06 -11.13
CA LEU A 160 -9.23 -8.64 -11.39
C LEU A 160 -8.39 -7.76 -10.45
N GLU A 161 -8.32 -8.11 -9.16
CA GLU A 161 -7.47 -7.40 -8.20
C GLU A 161 -5.99 -7.47 -8.60
N ALA A 162 -5.49 -8.66 -8.96
CA ALA A 162 -4.11 -8.84 -9.40
C ALA A 162 -3.82 -8.08 -10.71
N GLU A 163 -4.77 -8.03 -11.64
CA GLU A 163 -4.66 -7.25 -12.88
C GLU A 163 -4.57 -5.74 -12.59
N LEU A 164 -5.40 -5.23 -11.68
CA LEU A 164 -5.38 -3.81 -11.27
C LEU A 164 -4.08 -3.44 -10.53
N GLU A 165 -3.56 -4.31 -9.67
CA GLU A 165 -2.26 -4.11 -9.01
C GLU A 165 -1.11 -4.08 -10.03
N ALA A 166 -1.12 -4.99 -11.00
CA ALA A 166 -0.13 -4.99 -12.08
C ALA A 166 -0.22 -3.74 -12.96
N GLU A 167 -1.44 -3.28 -13.27
CA GLU A 167 -1.68 -2.03 -14.00
C GLU A 167 -1.15 -0.83 -13.21
N LEU A 168 -1.43 -0.74 -11.90
CA LEU A 168 -0.92 0.32 -11.04
C LEU A 168 0.61 0.39 -11.07
N GLU A 169 1.28 -0.76 -10.95
CA GLU A 169 2.74 -0.84 -11.02
C GLU A 169 3.29 -0.41 -12.40
N ALA A 170 2.63 -0.86 -13.48
CA ALA A 170 2.99 -0.45 -14.83
C ALA A 170 2.83 1.06 -15.04
N ARG A 171 1.74 1.66 -14.52
CA ARG A 171 1.49 3.10 -14.61
C ARG A 171 2.47 3.92 -13.76
N ARG A 172 2.89 3.41 -12.61
CA ARG A 172 3.96 4.06 -11.82
C ARG A 172 5.27 4.12 -12.59
N LYS A 173 5.70 3.02 -13.17
CA LYS A 173 6.91 2.97 -14.04
C LYS A 173 6.79 3.90 -15.24
N GLN A 174 5.61 3.93 -15.87
CA GLN A 174 5.32 4.83 -16.98
C GLN A 174 5.39 6.31 -16.56
N TYR A 175 4.82 6.66 -15.40
CA TYR A 175 4.91 8.01 -14.84
C TYR A 175 6.35 8.42 -14.59
N GLU A 176 7.16 7.57 -13.94
CA GLU A 176 8.58 7.84 -13.69
C GLU A 176 9.35 8.05 -14.98
N TYR A 177 9.14 7.19 -15.98
CA TYR A 177 9.76 7.32 -17.28
C TYR A 177 9.43 8.64 -17.96
N TYR A 178 8.14 8.99 -18.04
CA TYR A 178 7.74 10.25 -18.69
C TYR A 178 8.16 11.48 -17.89
N ARG A 179 8.14 11.44 -16.56
CA ARG A 179 8.68 12.50 -15.72
C ARG A 179 10.15 12.74 -16.04
N ASP A 180 10.92 11.68 -16.11
CA ASP A 180 12.35 11.77 -16.40
C ASP A 180 12.63 12.28 -17.82
N GLN A 181 11.86 11.88 -18.81
CA GLN A 181 11.96 12.37 -20.18
C GLN A 181 11.55 13.85 -20.31
N LEU A 182 10.35 14.20 -19.80
CA LEU A 182 9.81 15.56 -19.93
C LEU A 182 10.61 16.61 -19.14
N LEU A 183 11.28 16.19 -18.08
CA LEU A 183 12.17 17.04 -17.29
C LEU A 183 13.66 16.84 -17.66
N SER A 184 13.97 16.17 -18.79
CA SER A 184 15.33 15.98 -19.29
C SER A 184 15.58 16.91 -20.47
N PHE A 185 16.05 18.12 -20.22
CA PHE A 185 16.30 19.12 -21.25
C PHE A 185 17.45 18.81 -22.20
N LYS A 186 18.19 17.72 -21.99
CA LYS A 186 19.22 17.23 -22.92
C LYS A 186 18.64 16.60 -24.21
N HIS A 187 17.39 16.12 -24.20
CA HIS A 187 16.76 15.42 -25.31
C HIS A 187 15.73 16.25 -26.10
N LEU A 188 15.37 17.44 -25.62
CA LEU A 188 14.51 18.37 -26.38
C LEU A 188 15.29 19.15 -27.44
N SER A 189 16.59 18.90 -27.62
CA SER A 189 17.50 19.58 -28.53
C SER A 189 17.48 19.08 -29.98
N GLY A 190 16.39 18.47 -30.45
CA GLY A 190 16.24 17.99 -31.83
C GLY A 190 15.60 18.98 -32.81
N GLU A 191 14.95 20.01 -32.33
CA GLU A 191 14.42 21.15 -33.16
C GLU A 191 14.81 22.44 -32.45
N ALA A 192 15.16 23.50 -33.19
CA ALA A 192 15.67 24.79 -32.74
C ALA A 192 15.17 25.16 -31.32
N THR A 193 15.94 24.81 -30.33
CA THR A 193 15.60 25.04 -28.93
C THR A 193 16.05 26.43 -28.56
N ASP A 194 15.11 27.28 -28.15
CA ASP A 194 15.43 28.38 -27.27
C ASP A 194 16.27 27.80 -26.13
N GLU A 195 17.47 28.33 -25.92
CA GLU A 195 18.41 27.89 -24.85
C GLU A 195 17.64 27.95 -23.53
N VAL A 196 17.44 26.78 -22.90
CA VAL A 196 16.77 26.70 -21.59
C VAL A 196 17.71 27.33 -20.56
N GLU A 197 17.27 28.46 -20.00
CA GLU A 197 18.02 29.14 -18.95
C GLU A 197 18.04 28.30 -17.67
N TRP A 198 19.21 28.14 -17.07
CA TRP A 198 19.35 27.50 -15.77
C TRP A 198 19.41 28.54 -14.66
N LYS A 199 18.51 28.43 -13.69
CA LYS A 199 18.46 29.26 -12.48
C LYS A 199 18.65 28.41 -11.24
N THR A 200 18.70 29.05 -10.08
CA THR A 200 18.58 28.35 -8.79
C THR A 200 17.15 28.44 -8.27
N ILE A 201 16.79 27.55 -7.36
CA ILE A 201 15.48 27.61 -6.68
C ILE A 201 15.25 29.00 -6.05
N LYS A 202 16.30 29.64 -5.54
CA LYS A 202 16.22 30.99 -4.97
C LYS A 202 15.76 32.02 -6.02
N ASP A 203 16.23 31.90 -7.25
CA ASP A 203 15.98 32.90 -8.30
C ASP A 203 14.54 32.83 -8.84
N VAL A 204 13.80 31.78 -8.54
CA VAL A 204 12.39 31.57 -8.93
C VAL A 204 11.40 31.71 -7.77
N CYS A 205 11.86 32.19 -6.62
CA CYS A 205 11.03 32.35 -5.43
C CYS A 205 10.85 33.84 -5.05
N LEU A 206 9.62 34.24 -4.75
CA LEU A 206 9.32 35.49 -4.07
C LEU A 206 9.87 35.51 -2.64
N SER A 207 9.77 34.37 -1.96
CA SER A 207 10.22 34.25 -0.58
C SER A 207 10.60 32.79 -0.27
N ILE A 208 11.60 32.62 0.59
CA ILE A 208 12.00 31.32 1.12
C ILE A 208 12.19 31.44 2.62
N CYS A 209 11.46 30.65 3.39
CA CYS A 209 11.59 30.65 4.84
C CYS A 209 11.53 29.23 5.42
N SER A 210 12.10 29.06 6.59
CA SER A 210 11.83 27.91 7.44
C SER A 210 10.75 28.26 8.44
N GLY A 211 10.04 27.27 8.90
CA GLY A 211 9.06 27.43 9.97
C GLY A 211 9.69 27.47 11.38
N GLY A 212 8.87 27.24 12.38
CA GLY A 212 9.26 27.18 13.78
C GLY A 212 8.36 26.25 14.58
N THR A 213 8.87 25.82 15.75
CA THR A 213 8.12 24.99 16.68
C THR A 213 7.79 25.78 17.94
N PRO A 214 6.51 26.02 18.24
CA PRO A 214 6.12 26.55 19.53
C PRO A 214 6.60 25.65 20.67
N ASN A 215 6.82 26.20 21.84
CA ASN A 215 7.26 25.42 23.01
C ASN A 215 6.27 24.27 23.28
N THR A 216 6.73 23.03 23.09
CA THR A 216 5.91 21.81 23.19
C THR A 216 5.41 21.52 24.63
N GLN A 217 6.04 22.10 25.62
CA GLN A 217 5.62 21.98 27.02
C GLN A 217 4.46 22.93 27.40
N ASN A 218 4.24 23.99 26.59
CA ASN A 218 3.12 24.89 26.78
C ASN A 218 1.90 24.46 25.97
N LYS A 219 0.92 23.86 26.66
CA LYS A 219 -0.31 23.36 26.03
C LYS A 219 -1.19 24.47 25.44
N ASP A 220 -1.08 25.69 25.90
CA ASP A 220 -1.85 26.86 25.43
C ASP A 220 -1.42 27.27 24.00
N PHE A 221 -0.30 26.78 23.51
CA PHE A 221 0.18 27.03 22.15
C PHE A 221 -0.40 26.09 21.11
N TYR A 222 -1.12 25.06 21.54
CA TYR A 222 -1.64 23.99 20.68
C TYR A 222 -3.17 23.90 20.74
N ASN A 223 -3.76 23.11 19.84
CA ASN A 223 -5.21 22.91 19.71
C ASN A 223 -5.99 24.20 19.40
N GLY A 224 -5.37 25.10 18.65
CA GLY A 224 -6.01 26.31 18.11
C GLY A 224 -6.66 26.09 16.76
N ASN A 225 -6.59 27.12 15.90
CA ASN A 225 -7.19 27.13 14.56
C ASN A 225 -6.17 27.35 13.42
N ILE A 226 -4.88 27.50 13.71
CA ILE A 226 -3.82 27.74 12.73
C ILE A 226 -3.19 26.41 12.38
N PRO A 227 -3.28 25.93 11.11
CA PRO A 227 -2.64 24.69 10.68
C PRO A 227 -1.11 24.78 10.85
N TRP A 228 -0.52 23.74 11.46
CA TRP A 228 0.91 23.64 11.69
C TRP A 228 1.45 22.30 11.18
N LEU A 229 2.13 22.36 10.05
CA LEU A 229 2.67 21.20 9.33
C LEU A 229 4.00 20.73 9.92
N ARG A 230 4.11 19.46 10.16
CA ARG A 230 5.37 18.79 10.53
C ARG A 230 5.97 18.05 9.34
N THR A 231 7.30 17.90 9.30
CA THR A 231 8.01 17.22 8.22
C THR A 231 7.48 15.84 7.90
N GLN A 232 7.00 15.08 8.90
CA GLN A 232 6.44 13.74 8.70
C GLN A 232 5.17 13.71 7.84
N GLU A 233 4.50 14.85 7.68
CA GLU A 233 3.32 15.00 6.84
C GLU A 233 3.67 15.37 5.38
N VAL A 234 4.94 15.73 5.11
CA VAL A 234 5.45 16.02 3.77
C VAL A 234 5.76 14.71 3.06
N ASP A 235 4.91 14.30 2.11
CA ASP A 235 5.00 12.99 1.47
C ASP A 235 4.43 12.99 0.04
N TRP A 236 5.07 13.77 -0.85
CA TRP A 236 4.72 13.87 -2.29
C TRP A 236 3.23 14.06 -2.57
N LYS A 237 2.59 14.93 -1.81
CA LYS A 237 1.15 15.19 -1.91
C LYS A 237 0.78 16.65 -1.70
N ASP A 238 -0.42 16.98 -2.08
CA ASP A 238 -1.05 18.23 -1.74
C ASP A 238 -1.55 18.21 -0.28
N ILE A 239 -1.33 19.30 0.47
CA ILE A 239 -1.70 19.43 1.89
C ILE A 239 -2.94 20.31 2.01
N TYR A 240 -4.06 19.69 2.33
CA TYR A 240 -5.36 20.36 2.55
C TYR A 240 -5.71 20.54 4.03
N LYS A 241 -5.00 19.83 4.94
CA LYS A 241 -5.13 19.89 6.40
C LYS A 241 -3.84 19.43 7.05
N THR A 242 -3.68 19.75 8.33
CA THR A 242 -2.56 19.28 9.17
C THR A 242 -3.10 18.50 10.37
N ASP A 243 -2.31 17.57 10.86
CA ASP A 243 -2.66 16.79 12.07
C ASP A 243 -2.67 17.65 13.35
N VAL A 244 -1.88 18.73 13.36
CA VAL A 244 -1.73 19.60 14.52
C VAL A 244 -2.13 21.03 14.14
N LEU A 245 -2.81 21.67 15.07
CA LEU A 245 -3.17 23.08 15.01
C LEU A 245 -2.47 23.82 16.15
N ILE A 246 -2.03 25.07 15.88
CA ILE A 246 -1.47 25.97 16.90
C ILE A 246 -2.39 27.16 17.13
N THR A 247 -2.22 27.81 18.27
CA THR A 247 -2.96 29.03 18.62
C THR A 247 -2.25 30.28 18.12
N GLU A 248 -2.92 31.43 18.14
CA GLU A 248 -2.30 32.74 17.91
C GLU A 248 -1.16 33.01 18.90
N ALA A 249 -1.31 32.58 20.18
CA ALA A 249 -0.25 32.67 21.16
C ALA A 249 0.95 31.80 20.78
N GLY A 250 0.72 30.58 20.27
CA GLY A 250 1.77 29.70 19.77
C GLY A 250 2.51 30.29 18.58
N LEU A 251 1.78 30.91 17.65
CA LEU A 251 2.36 31.60 16.50
C LEU A 251 3.23 32.78 16.95
N LYS A 252 2.72 33.67 17.79
CA LYS A 252 3.41 34.89 18.27
C LYS A 252 4.64 34.59 19.14
N ASN A 253 4.61 33.50 19.90
CA ASN A 253 5.70 33.12 20.83
C ASN A 253 6.66 32.06 20.22
N SER A 254 6.71 31.96 18.89
CA SER A 254 7.62 31.06 18.18
C SER A 254 8.18 31.70 16.92
N SER A 255 9.13 31.02 16.29
CA SER A 255 9.64 31.41 14.95
C SER A 255 8.77 30.87 13.80
N ALA A 256 7.61 30.27 14.09
CA ALA A 256 6.66 29.85 13.07
C ALA A 256 6.16 31.04 12.26
N LYS A 257 6.02 30.81 10.93
CA LYS A 257 5.56 31.84 10.00
C LYS A 257 4.37 31.33 9.22
N LEU A 258 3.35 32.14 9.11
CA LEU A 258 2.23 31.84 8.21
C LEU A 258 2.70 32.01 6.76
N ILE A 259 2.56 30.97 5.95
CA ILE A 259 2.82 30.99 4.51
C ILE A 259 1.50 30.93 3.75
N PRO A 260 1.41 31.60 2.57
CA PRO A 260 0.21 31.50 1.74
C PRO A 260 0.01 30.11 1.17
N ALA A 261 -1.16 29.83 0.63
CA ALA A 261 -1.40 28.62 -0.15
C ALA A 261 -0.50 28.55 -1.39
N ASN A 262 -0.31 27.36 -1.93
CA ASN A 262 0.48 27.07 -3.13
C ASN A 262 2.00 27.27 -3.02
N CYS A 263 2.55 27.28 -1.80
CA CYS A 263 3.99 27.15 -1.62
C CYS A 263 4.44 25.69 -1.83
N VAL A 264 5.64 25.52 -2.36
CA VAL A 264 6.32 24.23 -2.40
C VAL A 264 7.10 24.04 -1.10
N ILE A 265 6.83 22.97 -0.38
CA ILE A 265 7.41 22.68 0.94
C ILE A 265 8.37 21.50 0.80
N VAL A 266 9.62 21.69 1.20
CA VAL A 266 10.65 20.64 1.18
C VAL A 266 10.99 20.25 2.62
N ALA A 267 10.88 18.98 2.96
CA ALA A 267 11.31 18.44 4.24
C ALA A 267 12.85 18.40 4.29
N MET A 268 13.45 18.96 5.34
CA MET A 268 14.90 19.01 5.48
C MET A 268 15.47 17.92 6.36
N TYR A 269 14.69 17.37 7.32
CA TYR A 269 15.19 16.44 8.34
C TYR A 269 14.32 15.18 8.45
N GLY A 270 14.96 14.11 8.97
CA GLY A 270 14.29 12.87 9.32
C GLY A 270 14.01 11.94 8.14
N ALA A 271 13.12 10.98 8.34
CA ALA A 271 12.78 9.97 7.33
C ALA A 271 12.15 10.53 6.04
N THR A 272 11.63 11.76 6.10
CA THR A 272 11.05 12.47 4.96
C THR A 272 11.98 13.48 4.33
N ALA A 273 13.26 13.54 4.73
CA ALA A 273 14.24 14.47 4.14
C ALA A 273 14.24 14.40 2.61
N ALA A 274 14.27 15.55 1.95
CA ALA A 274 14.13 15.76 0.50
C ALA A 274 12.73 15.48 -0.10
N LYS A 275 11.77 14.98 0.66
CA LYS A 275 10.38 14.89 0.17
C LYS A 275 9.75 16.28 0.02
N VAL A 276 8.79 16.37 -0.89
CA VAL A 276 8.15 17.62 -1.31
C VAL A 276 6.65 17.53 -1.18
N ALA A 277 5.99 18.64 -0.87
CA ALA A 277 4.54 18.79 -0.87
C ALA A 277 4.15 20.21 -1.34
N ILE A 278 2.87 20.40 -1.69
CA ILE A 278 2.29 21.74 -1.94
C ILE A 278 1.15 21.96 -0.93
N ASN A 279 1.17 23.05 -0.19
CA ASN A 279 0.04 23.42 0.66
C ASN A 279 -1.08 24.06 -0.16
N LYS A 280 -2.31 23.58 0.02
CA LYS A 280 -3.51 24.14 -0.63
C LYS A 280 -4.27 25.13 0.25
N ILE A 281 -3.85 25.25 1.49
CA ILE A 281 -4.37 26.19 2.48
C ILE A 281 -3.22 27.02 3.04
N PRO A 282 -3.45 28.25 3.51
CA PRO A 282 -2.47 28.95 4.32
C PRO A 282 -2.16 28.12 5.58
N LEU A 283 -0.89 27.97 5.93
CA LEU A 283 -0.46 27.20 7.07
C LEU A 283 0.88 27.69 7.64
N THR A 284 1.25 27.15 8.77
CA THR A 284 2.60 27.29 9.36
C THR A 284 3.32 25.94 9.30
N THR A 285 4.65 25.95 9.41
CA THR A 285 5.45 24.73 9.40
C THR A 285 6.41 24.68 10.58
N ASN A 286 6.92 23.49 10.91
CA ASN A 286 8.05 23.38 11.83
C ASN A 286 9.36 23.87 11.19
N GLN A 287 10.42 24.04 11.98
CA GLN A 287 11.73 24.50 11.52
C GLN A 287 12.43 23.55 10.54
N ALA A 288 11.98 22.30 10.47
CA ALA A 288 12.54 21.29 9.58
C ALA A 288 11.93 21.31 8.17
N CYS A 289 11.04 22.26 7.86
CA CYS A 289 10.51 22.51 6.53
C CYS A 289 11.16 23.75 5.91
N CYS A 290 11.50 23.66 4.63
CA CYS A 290 11.87 24.79 3.78
C CYS A 290 10.68 25.14 2.88
N ASN A 291 10.10 26.31 3.07
CA ASN A 291 8.91 26.77 2.38
C ASN A 291 9.31 27.72 1.23
N LEU A 292 8.91 27.39 0.02
CA LEU A 292 9.26 28.07 -1.21
C LEU A 292 7.98 28.73 -1.77
N GLN A 293 7.86 30.02 -1.65
CA GLN A 293 6.81 30.80 -2.35
C GLN A 293 7.32 31.13 -3.73
N ILE A 294 6.82 30.45 -4.74
CA ILE A 294 7.28 30.56 -6.12
C ILE A 294 6.73 31.85 -6.76
N ASP A 295 7.55 32.53 -7.58
CA ASP A 295 7.14 33.57 -8.45
C ASP A 295 6.52 32.99 -9.72
N GLU A 296 5.19 32.95 -9.77
CA GLU A 296 4.45 32.37 -10.88
C GLU A 296 4.56 33.14 -12.20
N SER A 297 5.15 34.33 -12.17
CA SER A 297 5.51 35.06 -13.39
C SER A 297 6.75 34.50 -14.09
N ILE A 298 7.57 33.73 -13.34
CA ILE A 298 8.82 33.13 -13.82
C ILE A 298 8.66 31.62 -13.93
N CYS A 299 8.10 30.96 -12.90
CA CYS A 299 8.08 29.53 -12.79
C CYS A 299 6.77 29.03 -12.18
N ASN A 300 6.19 27.98 -12.77
CA ASN A 300 4.99 27.35 -12.22
C ASN A 300 5.33 26.54 -10.95
N ASN A 301 4.58 26.70 -9.86
CA ASN A 301 4.85 26.02 -8.59
C ASN A 301 4.81 24.48 -8.72
N ARG A 302 3.88 23.94 -9.53
CA ARG A 302 3.77 22.51 -9.78
C ARG A 302 4.95 21.96 -10.60
N TYR A 303 5.50 22.79 -11.51
CA TYR A 303 6.72 22.46 -12.25
C TYR A 303 7.93 22.34 -11.29
N VAL A 304 8.09 23.28 -10.34
CA VAL A 304 9.11 23.19 -9.30
C VAL A 304 8.92 21.92 -8.45
N TYR A 305 7.70 21.60 -8.06
CA TYR A 305 7.38 20.38 -7.34
C TYR A 305 7.83 19.14 -8.13
N GLN A 306 7.45 19.00 -9.40
CA GLN A 306 7.83 17.87 -10.25
C GLN A 306 9.33 17.78 -10.47
N TRP A 307 10.01 18.92 -10.61
CA TRP A 307 11.47 18.97 -10.72
C TRP A 307 12.17 18.45 -9.45
N LEU A 308 11.73 18.87 -8.28
CA LEU A 308 12.27 18.42 -7.01
C LEU A 308 11.94 16.95 -6.75
N CYS A 309 10.75 16.47 -7.13
CA CYS A 309 10.39 15.03 -7.05
C CYS A 309 11.32 14.18 -7.93
N LYS A 310 11.57 14.58 -9.19
CA LYS A 310 12.52 13.89 -10.07
C LYS A 310 13.91 13.79 -9.46
N ASN A 311 14.36 14.86 -8.81
CA ASN A 311 15.71 14.98 -8.27
C ASN A 311 15.80 14.56 -6.78
N TYR A 312 14.82 13.80 -6.28
CA TYR A 312 14.78 13.39 -4.87
C TYR A 312 16.06 12.73 -4.38
N GLU A 313 16.59 11.74 -5.10
CA GLU A 313 17.81 11.03 -4.70
C GLU A 313 19.04 11.95 -4.71
N VAL A 314 19.13 12.87 -5.68
CA VAL A 314 20.21 13.86 -5.74
C VAL A 314 20.14 14.83 -4.54
N LEU A 315 18.93 15.35 -4.26
CA LEU A 315 18.71 16.21 -3.09
C LEU A 315 19.03 15.49 -1.79
N LYS A 316 18.57 14.27 -1.63
CA LYS A 316 18.80 13.44 -0.45
C LYS A 316 20.30 13.15 -0.26
N ALA A 317 21.02 12.84 -1.34
CA ALA A 317 22.47 12.61 -1.32
C ALA A 317 23.28 13.87 -0.95
N MET A 318 22.72 15.07 -1.12
CA MET A 318 23.31 16.33 -0.65
C MET A 318 23.23 16.47 0.88
N GLY A 319 22.46 15.63 1.58
CA GLY A 319 22.33 15.65 3.03
C GLY A 319 23.68 15.45 3.74
N GLU A 320 23.81 15.96 4.97
CA GLU A 320 25.00 15.87 5.80
C GLU A 320 24.71 15.15 7.13
N GLY A 321 25.76 14.53 7.69
CA GLY A 321 25.67 13.78 8.94
C GLY A 321 25.04 12.40 8.81
N SER A 322 24.95 11.66 9.91
CA SER A 322 24.42 10.29 9.97
C SER A 322 22.96 10.17 9.53
N GLN A 323 22.19 11.26 9.60
CA GLN A 323 20.77 11.31 9.23
C GLN A 323 20.54 11.94 7.84
N GLN A 324 21.58 12.26 7.09
CA GLN A 324 21.49 12.91 5.77
C GLN A 324 20.56 14.14 5.77
N ASN A 325 20.71 15.01 6.76
CA ASN A 325 19.90 16.21 6.90
C ASN A 325 20.26 17.25 5.85
N LEU A 326 19.25 17.76 5.14
CA LEU A 326 19.39 18.90 4.24
C LEU A 326 19.40 20.21 5.04
N ASN A 327 19.91 21.27 4.41
CA ASN A 327 19.75 22.63 4.91
C ASN A 327 19.15 23.54 3.83
N ALA A 328 18.55 24.63 4.26
CA ALA A 328 17.90 25.57 3.34
C ALA A 328 18.86 26.18 2.29
N LYS A 329 20.14 26.30 2.58
CA LYS A 329 21.16 26.82 1.62
C LYS A 329 21.31 25.88 0.43
N LYS A 330 21.31 24.57 0.65
CA LYS A 330 21.42 23.56 -0.43
C LYS A 330 20.19 23.57 -1.30
N ILE A 331 19.01 23.67 -0.71
CA ILE A 331 17.75 23.77 -1.45
C ILE A 331 17.69 25.06 -2.27
N LYS A 332 18.04 26.21 -1.67
CA LYS A 332 18.08 27.52 -2.36
C LYS A 332 18.98 27.51 -3.59
N ASN A 333 20.12 26.86 -3.51
CA ASN A 333 21.14 26.83 -4.59
C ASN A 333 20.94 25.64 -5.54
N PHE A 334 19.88 24.84 -5.36
CA PHE A 334 19.63 23.71 -6.24
C PHE A 334 19.26 24.21 -7.65
N PRO A 335 19.90 23.71 -8.72
CA PRO A 335 19.66 24.17 -10.07
C PRO A 335 18.31 23.70 -10.59
N ILE A 336 17.66 24.56 -11.37
CA ILE A 336 16.41 24.28 -12.06
C ILE A 336 16.42 24.87 -13.46
N PRO A 337 16.05 24.11 -14.52
CA PRO A 337 15.90 24.64 -15.87
C PRO A 337 14.55 25.37 -15.99
N ILE A 338 14.56 26.51 -16.67
CA ILE A 338 13.39 27.41 -16.81
C ILE A 338 13.01 27.50 -18.29
N PRO A 339 12.28 26.54 -18.83
CA PRO A 339 11.67 26.67 -20.14
C PRO A 339 10.52 27.69 -20.10
N PRO A 340 10.02 28.19 -21.26
CA PRO A 340 8.87 29.06 -21.30
C PRO A 340 7.69 28.54 -20.47
N LEU A 341 6.92 29.43 -19.83
CA LEU A 341 5.78 29.06 -18.97
C LEU A 341 4.74 28.20 -19.68
N SER A 342 4.55 28.33 -20.99
CA SER A 342 3.69 27.48 -21.80
C SER A 342 4.19 26.02 -21.80
N THR A 343 5.50 25.80 -21.92
CA THR A 343 6.16 24.48 -21.86
C THR A 343 6.06 23.90 -20.46
N GLN A 344 6.32 24.71 -19.41
CA GLN A 344 6.16 24.25 -18.01
C GLN A 344 4.73 23.77 -17.76
N ARG A 345 3.70 24.53 -18.17
CA ARG A 345 2.29 24.15 -18.03
C ARG A 345 1.94 22.87 -18.78
N ARG A 346 2.49 22.67 -19.98
CA ARG A 346 2.30 21.44 -20.76
C ARG A 346 2.89 20.24 -20.07
N ILE A 347 4.13 20.34 -19.55
CA ILE A 347 4.79 19.29 -18.77
C ILE A 347 3.94 18.94 -17.53
N VAL A 348 3.56 19.95 -16.76
CA VAL A 348 2.72 19.79 -15.56
C VAL A 348 1.41 19.09 -15.89
N SER A 349 0.70 19.53 -16.94
CA SER A 349 -0.58 18.91 -17.34
C SER A 349 -0.47 17.43 -17.67
N ILE A 350 0.64 17.01 -18.27
CA ILE A 350 0.89 15.59 -18.56
C ILE A 350 1.18 14.82 -17.26
N LEU A 351 2.11 15.33 -16.44
CA LEU A 351 2.54 14.65 -15.22
C LEU A 351 1.43 14.58 -14.16
N ASP A 352 0.62 15.62 -14.02
CA ASP A 352 -0.50 15.63 -13.07
C ASP A 352 -1.59 14.61 -13.43
N ARG A 353 -1.80 14.34 -14.73
CA ARG A 353 -2.73 13.28 -15.16
C ARG A 353 -2.22 11.89 -14.75
N PHE A 354 -0.93 11.63 -14.91
CA PHE A 354 -0.33 10.35 -14.45
C PHE A 354 -0.36 10.25 -12.92
N GLU A 355 -0.01 11.33 -12.23
CA GLU A 355 0.02 11.35 -10.77
C GLU A 355 -1.38 11.10 -10.18
N SER A 356 -2.41 11.72 -10.75
CA SER A 356 -3.80 11.46 -10.35
C SER A 356 -4.19 9.99 -10.55
N LEU A 357 -3.84 9.39 -11.69
CA LEU A 357 -4.14 7.99 -11.97
C LEU A 357 -3.50 7.03 -10.97
N VAL A 358 -2.24 7.28 -10.57
CA VAL A 358 -1.44 6.35 -9.75
C VAL A 358 -1.49 6.60 -8.25
N ASN A 359 -1.85 7.82 -7.82
CA ASN A 359 -1.79 8.22 -6.41
C ASN A 359 -3.13 8.66 -5.83
N ASP A 360 -4.13 9.02 -6.65
CA ASP A 360 -5.41 9.48 -6.14
C ASP A 360 -6.19 8.31 -5.52
N ILE A 361 -6.40 8.41 -4.20
CA ILE A 361 -7.14 7.43 -3.41
C ILE A 361 -8.67 7.58 -3.51
N THR A 362 -9.14 8.57 -4.25
CA THR A 362 -10.58 8.84 -4.44
C THR A 362 -11.08 8.47 -5.83
N THR A 363 -10.26 8.65 -6.86
CA THR A 363 -10.64 8.45 -8.26
C THR A 363 -9.62 7.66 -9.08
N GLY A 364 -8.40 7.46 -8.57
CA GLY A 364 -7.33 6.73 -9.25
C GLY A 364 -7.41 5.21 -9.10
N LEU A 365 -6.43 4.50 -9.66
CA LEU A 365 -6.32 3.04 -9.53
C LEU A 365 -6.31 2.54 -8.08
N PRO A 366 -5.67 3.23 -7.09
CA PRO A 366 -5.77 2.82 -5.70
C PRO A 366 -7.20 2.82 -5.15
N ALA A 367 -8.04 3.78 -5.56
CA ALA A 367 -9.44 3.84 -5.16
C ALA A 367 -10.23 2.65 -5.75
N GLU A 368 -9.99 2.32 -7.01
CA GLU A 368 -10.63 1.17 -7.66
C GLU A 368 -10.24 -0.14 -6.98
N ILE A 369 -8.96 -0.36 -6.70
CA ILE A 369 -8.46 -1.54 -5.98
C ILE A 369 -9.15 -1.65 -4.61
N ALA A 370 -9.23 -0.56 -3.84
CA ALA A 370 -9.89 -0.55 -2.54
C ALA A 370 -11.39 -0.90 -2.65
N ALA A 371 -12.10 -0.34 -3.63
CA ALA A 371 -13.51 -0.63 -3.87
C ALA A 371 -13.72 -2.10 -4.29
N ARG A 372 -12.83 -2.67 -5.12
CA ARG A 372 -12.88 -4.09 -5.51
C ARG A 372 -12.62 -5.03 -4.34
N ARG A 373 -11.70 -4.68 -3.44
CA ARG A 373 -11.45 -5.44 -2.20
C ARG A 373 -12.69 -5.46 -1.30
N GLN A 374 -13.34 -4.32 -1.08
CA GLN A 374 -14.58 -4.27 -0.30
C GLN A 374 -15.69 -5.11 -0.95
N GLN A 375 -15.81 -5.03 -2.28
CA GLN A 375 -16.78 -5.83 -3.02
C GLN A 375 -16.47 -7.33 -2.92
N TYR A 376 -15.22 -7.72 -3.03
CA TYR A 376 -14.79 -9.10 -2.84
C TYR A 376 -15.12 -9.62 -1.45
N GLU A 377 -14.77 -8.89 -0.39
CA GLU A 377 -15.05 -9.28 1.00
C GLU A 377 -16.56 -9.46 1.24
N TYR A 378 -17.36 -8.53 0.75
CA TYR A 378 -18.83 -8.60 0.86
C TYR A 378 -19.38 -9.86 0.17
N TYR A 379 -19.01 -10.11 -1.09
CA TYR A 379 -19.49 -11.28 -1.82
C TYR A 379 -18.93 -12.59 -1.27
N ARG A 380 -17.67 -12.63 -0.87
CA ARG A 380 -17.07 -13.80 -0.22
C ARG A 380 -17.87 -14.20 1.01
N ASP A 381 -18.16 -13.27 1.90
CA ASP A 381 -18.91 -13.55 3.13
C ASP A 381 -20.36 -13.99 2.84
N GLN A 382 -20.99 -13.42 1.83
CA GLN A 382 -22.35 -13.83 1.39
C GLN A 382 -22.35 -15.25 0.75
N LEU A 383 -21.39 -15.53 -0.13
CA LEU A 383 -21.31 -16.79 -0.88
C LEU A 383 -20.90 -17.98 -0.02
N LEU A 384 -20.20 -17.74 1.07
CA LEU A 384 -19.70 -18.76 1.99
C LEU A 384 -20.55 -18.91 3.27
N SER A 385 -21.67 -18.19 3.36
CA SER A 385 -22.62 -18.28 4.47
C SER A 385 -23.75 -19.21 4.10
N PHE A 386 -23.85 -20.35 4.79
CA PHE A 386 -24.89 -21.35 4.56
C PHE A 386 -25.73 -21.59 5.82
N LYS A 387 -27.01 -21.86 5.61
CA LYS A 387 -27.86 -22.43 6.66
C LYS A 387 -27.42 -23.86 6.91
N ARG A 388 -27.29 -24.24 8.18
CA ARG A 388 -27.04 -25.67 8.55
C ARG A 388 -28.29 -26.47 8.30
N LYS A 389 -28.13 -27.65 7.71
CA LYS A 389 -29.21 -28.63 7.57
C LYS A 389 -29.64 -29.10 8.96
N SER A 390 -30.92 -29.10 9.22
CA SER A 390 -31.54 -29.54 10.50
C SER A 390 -31.32 -31.02 10.72
#